data_d1dba8c99e6727ba5b93bf2f56e2dbd9
#
_entry.id   d1dba8c99e6727ba5b93bf2f56e2dbd9
#
_cell.length_a   1.000
_cell.length_b   1.000
_cell.length_c   1.000
_cell.angle_alpha   90.00
_cell.angle_beta   90.00
_cell.angle_gamma   90.00
#
_symmetry.space_group_name_H-M   'P 1'
#
loop_
_entity.id
_entity.type
_entity.pdbx_description
1 polymer ?
#
loop_
_entity_poly.entity_id
_entity_poly.type
_entity_poly.pdbx_seq_one_letter_code
_entity_poly.pdbx_strand_id
1 'polypeptide(L)'
;MRHFNNSLQTAFIIVLSMFVFQSCQQDQYSAEVTEKAEEEVAVLRDNENNMRVNIAVSIGNNMYKLMVNDTNQLHFPTTLEEYGNTNTKHANPFMYPWSNRLEGYYYYFNDQKISVDTTDPSLYFQRDDNNLPLHGYMTKVDAWETVSYQATNENGAIHTAKIDFSEHPSLMKNYPFPHVVTMKHILKDGTVSVQVTVENTGEKAMPVAYGFHTYYKIPPMDSYDNYLTIAAEKFMELDDQSLPTGELTDISNLLSDPRHYRIGTKTIDHVFTQLESNENGYSVFSLEKPNHTLNIHMDESYQYTTVYSPIEEGTSFVCVEPMMAPTNGFNLYHEGTWDHLPVVQPGETQESTFKIAVQ
;
A
#
# COMPACT_ATOMS: atom_id res chain seq x y z
N MET A 1 -98.23 3.46 30.53
CA MET A 1 -96.92 3.87 31.06
C MET A 1 -95.93 2.76 30.81
N ARG A 2 -95.09 2.93 29.83
CA ARG A 2 -94.05 1.91 29.46
C ARG A 2 -92.70 2.55 29.61
N HIS A 3 -91.90 1.99 30.50
CA HIS A 3 -90.46 2.35 30.65
C HIS A 3 -89.66 1.69 29.55
N PHE A 4 -88.84 2.49 28.79
CA PHE A 4 -87.81 2.02 27.91
C PHE A 4 -86.48 2.16 28.64
N ASN A 5 -85.85 1.05 28.88
CA ASN A 5 -84.46 0.99 29.33
C ASN A 5 -83.54 0.98 28.09
N ASN A 6 -82.73 2.03 27.96
CA ASN A 6 -81.64 2.07 26.99
C ASN A 6 -80.35 1.67 27.69
N SER A 7 -79.85 0.50 27.39
CA SER A 7 -78.47 0.07 27.76
C SER A 7 -77.48 0.49 26.68
N LEU A 8 -76.68 1.49 27.00
CA LEU A 8 -75.44 1.79 26.15
C LEU A 8 -74.41 0.70 26.38
N GLN A 9 -74.09 -0.06 25.33
CA GLN A 9 -72.91 -0.88 25.28
C GLN A 9 -71.74 -0.03 24.76
N THR A 10 -70.74 0.25 25.61
CA THR A 10 -69.48 0.92 25.27
C THR A 10 -68.57 -0.13 24.75
N ALA A 11 -68.32 -0.11 23.44
CA ALA A 11 -67.28 -0.96 22.80
C ALA A 11 -65.90 -0.34 23.05
N PHE A 12 -65.03 -1.03 23.80
CA PHE A 12 -63.60 -0.71 23.94
C PHE A 12 -62.82 -1.23 22.71
N ILE A 13 -62.42 -0.32 21.85
CA ILE A 13 -61.47 -0.65 20.76
C ILE A 13 -60.06 -0.61 21.36
N ILE A 14 -59.43 -1.79 21.55
CA ILE A 14 -58.05 -1.92 21.90
C ILE A 14 -57.24 -1.76 20.59
N VAL A 15 -56.64 -0.59 20.39
CA VAL A 15 -55.66 -0.38 19.32
C VAL A 15 -54.35 -0.99 19.78
N LEU A 16 -54.02 -2.19 19.25
CA LEU A 16 -52.77 -2.84 19.46
C LEU A 16 -51.73 -2.17 18.53
N SER A 17 -50.97 -1.19 19.02
CA SER A 17 -49.84 -0.61 18.30
C SER A 17 -48.73 -1.63 18.25
N MET A 18 -48.59 -2.33 17.12
CA MET A 18 -47.36 -3.09 16.78
C MET A 18 -46.22 -2.11 16.62
N PHE A 19 -45.38 -2.01 17.61
CA PHE A 19 -44.04 -1.44 17.43
C PHE A 19 -43.22 -2.41 16.56
N VAL A 20 -43.09 -2.12 15.27
CA VAL A 20 -42.12 -2.75 14.40
C VAL A 20 -40.78 -2.19 14.85
N PHE A 21 -40.02 -2.95 15.65
CA PHE A 21 -38.61 -2.70 15.84
C PHE A 21 -37.93 -2.99 14.49
N GLN A 22 -37.80 -1.96 13.68
CA GLN A 22 -36.87 -1.99 12.56
C GLN A 22 -35.47 -2.05 13.21
N SER A 23 -34.87 -3.25 13.31
CA SER A 23 -33.45 -3.36 13.62
C SER A 23 -32.74 -2.63 12.50
N CYS A 24 -32.08 -1.52 12.79
CA CYS A 24 -31.11 -0.92 11.90
C CYS A 24 -29.98 -1.96 11.76
N GLN A 25 -30.11 -2.86 10.80
CA GLN A 25 -29.02 -3.74 10.41
C GLN A 25 -27.98 -2.82 9.80
N GLN A 26 -26.90 -2.60 10.51
CA GLN A 26 -25.79 -1.81 9.99
C GLN A 26 -25.23 -2.60 8.78
N ASP A 27 -25.07 -1.92 7.65
CA ASP A 27 -24.49 -2.56 6.46
C ASP A 27 -23.12 -3.14 6.82
N GLN A 28 -22.82 -4.34 6.33
CA GLN A 28 -21.53 -5.00 6.58
C GLN A 28 -20.37 -4.13 6.11
N TYR A 29 -20.50 -3.52 4.95
CA TYR A 29 -19.49 -2.65 4.36
C TYR A 29 -20.02 -1.23 4.17
N SER A 30 -19.11 -0.25 4.29
CA SER A 30 -19.37 1.12 3.86
C SER A 30 -18.14 1.75 3.23
N ALA A 31 -18.35 2.66 2.28
CA ALA A 31 -17.33 3.46 1.64
C ALA A 31 -17.80 4.90 1.55
N GLU A 32 -16.96 5.84 1.91
CA GLU A 32 -17.21 7.27 1.82
C GLU A 32 -15.94 8.02 1.46
N VAL A 33 -16.08 9.19 0.85
CA VAL A 33 -15.01 10.16 0.66
C VAL A 33 -15.41 11.41 1.43
N THR A 34 -14.47 11.96 2.19
CA THR A 34 -14.68 13.08 3.11
C THR A 34 -13.46 13.98 3.11
N GLU A 35 -13.60 15.20 3.61
CA GLU A 35 -12.49 16.10 3.85
C GLU A 35 -12.04 16.00 5.31
N LYS A 36 -10.74 15.89 5.54
CA LYS A 36 -10.14 15.86 6.87
C LYS A 36 -8.81 16.63 6.87
N ALA A 37 -8.72 17.68 7.69
CA ALA A 37 -7.57 18.57 7.73
C ALA A 37 -7.24 19.16 6.35
N GLU A 38 -8.27 19.58 5.59
CA GLU A 38 -8.20 20.11 4.23
C GLU A 38 -7.73 19.09 3.17
N GLU A 39 -7.64 17.79 3.53
CA GLU A 39 -7.22 16.71 2.67
C GLU A 39 -8.39 15.80 2.30
N GLU A 40 -8.45 15.37 1.03
CA GLU A 40 -9.43 14.35 0.61
C GLU A 40 -9.05 12.99 1.18
N VAL A 41 -9.98 12.38 1.91
CA VAL A 41 -9.80 11.10 2.58
C VAL A 41 -10.90 10.13 2.19
N ALA A 42 -10.54 9.00 1.60
CA ALA A 42 -11.44 7.87 1.44
C ALA A 42 -11.41 6.98 2.69
N VAL A 43 -12.59 6.53 3.11
CA VAL A 43 -12.78 5.69 4.30
C VAL A 43 -13.59 4.46 3.92
N LEU A 44 -12.99 3.28 4.08
CA LEU A 44 -13.62 1.98 3.87
C LEU A 44 -13.83 1.29 5.21
N ARG A 45 -14.99 0.64 5.42
CA ARG A 45 -15.28 -0.12 6.65
C ARG A 45 -15.77 -1.53 6.33
N ASP A 46 -15.33 -2.47 7.14
CA ASP A 46 -15.84 -3.82 7.30
C ASP A 46 -16.31 -3.94 8.77
N ASN A 47 -17.59 -3.76 8.99
CA ASN A 47 -18.18 -3.69 10.33
C ASN A 47 -18.21 -5.06 11.02
N GLU A 48 -18.27 -6.15 10.25
CA GLU A 48 -18.26 -7.50 10.79
C GLU A 48 -16.88 -7.85 11.37
N ASN A 49 -15.81 -7.45 10.70
CA ASN A 49 -14.44 -7.70 11.13
C ASN A 49 -13.86 -6.55 11.96
N ASN A 50 -14.66 -5.52 12.29
CA ASN A 50 -14.22 -4.32 12.99
C ASN A 50 -12.95 -3.70 12.38
N MET A 51 -12.94 -3.59 11.05
CA MET A 51 -11.84 -3.03 10.28
C MET A 51 -12.23 -1.73 9.58
N ARG A 52 -11.24 -0.84 9.46
CA ARG A 52 -11.37 0.40 8.73
C ARG A 52 -10.06 0.77 8.04
N VAL A 53 -10.14 1.15 6.79
CA VAL A 53 -9.04 1.69 6.00
C VAL A 53 -9.28 3.18 5.74
N ASN A 54 -8.25 4.01 5.93
CA ASN A 54 -8.27 5.42 5.57
C ASN A 54 -7.17 5.70 4.56
N ILE A 55 -7.51 6.33 3.44
CA ILE A 55 -6.62 6.66 2.33
C ILE A 55 -6.59 8.19 2.19
N ALA A 56 -5.42 8.79 2.30
CA ALA A 56 -5.20 10.21 2.01
C ALA A 56 -4.99 10.38 0.50
N VAL A 57 -6.07 10.68 -0.22
CA VAL A 57 -6.07 10.74 -1.69
C VAL A 57 -5.17 11.87 -2.17
N SER A 58 -5.33 13.09 -1.62
CA SER A 58 -4.54 14.26 -1.95
C SER A 58 -3.08 14.19 -1.47
N ILE A 59 -2.71 13.19 -0.64
CA ILE A 59 -1.32 12.98 -0.22
C ILE A 59 -0.81 11.63 -0.75
N GLY A 60 -0.58 11.55 -2.07
CA GLY A 60 -0.01 10.37 -2.73
C GLY A 60 -0.91 9.14 -2.73
N ASN A 61 -2.23 9.31 -2.55
CA ASN A 61 -3.20 8.21 -2.39
C ASN A 61 -2.76 7.17 -1.34
N ASN A 62 -2.16 7.66 -0.26
CA ASN A 62 -1.53 6.84 0.77
C ASN A 62 -2.56 6.24 1.73
N MET A 63 -2.60 4.92 1.83
CA MET A 63 -3.34 4.21 2.87
C MET A 63 -2.63 4.45 4.23
N TYR A 64 -3.04 5.50 4.97
CA TYR A 64 -2.37 5.91 6.20
C TYR A 64 -2.91 5.25 7.47
N LYS A 65 -4.06 4.57 7.38
CA LYS A 65 -4.61 3.77 8.48
C LYS A 65 -5.18 2.45 7.95
N LEU A 66 -4.78 1.39 8.62
CA LEU A 66 -5.42 0.08 8.63
C LEU A 66 -5.80 -0.21 10.07
N MET A 67 -7.02 0.15 10.45
CA MET A 67 -7.53 -0.05 11.80
C MET A 67 -8.09 -1.45 11.95
N VAL A 68 -7.68 -2.15 12.98
CA VAL A 68 -8.20 -3.45 13.40
C VAL A 68 -8.50 -3.36 14.89
N ASN A 69 -9.75 -3.56 15.30
CA ASN A 69 -10.18 -3.41 16.69
C ASN A 69 -9.67 -2.09 17.32
N ASP A 70 -9.88 -0.97 16.62
CA ASP A 70 -9.45 0.39 17.00
C ASP A 70 -7.93 0.63 17.08
N THR A 71 -7.12 -0.34 16.68
CA THR A 71 -5.66 -0.19 16.65
C THR A 71 -5.14 -0.05 15.22
N ASN A 72 -4.38 1.02 14.93
CA ASN A 72 -3.74 1.18 13.61
C ASN A 72 -2.60 0.18 13.46
N GLN A 73 -2.65 -0.62 12.40
CA GLN A 73 -1.62 -1.61 12.06
C GLN A 73 -0.46 -1.01 11.27
N LEU A 74 -0.65 0.19 10.73
CA LEU A 74 0.40 0.93 10.03
C LEU A 74 1.05 1.94 10.97
N HIS A 75 2.35 2.12 10.83
CA HIS A 75 3.09 3.13 11.57
C HIS A 75 2.83 4.51 10.96
N PHE A 76 2.04 5.32 11.65
CA PHE A 76 1.72 6.69 11.28
C PHE A 76 1.71 7.54 12.55
N PRO A 77 2.89 7.99 13.02
CA PRO A 77 3.07 8.64 14.32
C PRO A 77 2.81 10.15 14.29
N THR A 78 2.12 10.65 13.26
CA THR A 78 1.90 12.07 13.00
C THR A 78 0.43 12.34 12.66
N THR A 79 0.07 13.60 12.41
CA THR A 79 -1.24 14.00 11.84
C THR A 79 -1.16 14.09 10.32
N LEU A 80 -2.32 14.14 9.62
CA LEU A 80 -2.33 14.35 8.16
C LEU A 80 -1.72 15.70 7.77
N GLU A 81 -2.05 16.76 8.51
CA GLU A 81 -1.53 18.09 8.29
C GLU A 81 0.01 18.14 8.40
N GLU A 82 0.56 17.55 9.47
CA GLU A 82 2.02 17.47 9.65
C GLU A 82 2.66 16.58 8.57
N TYR A 83 2.03 15.46 8.23
CA TYR A 83 2.53 14.53 7.21
C TYR A 83 2.62 15.19 5.84
N GLY A 84 1.61 15.94 5.43
CA GLY A 84 1.62 16.71 4.17
C GLY A 84 2.76 17.73 4.09
N ASN A 85 3.11 18.33 5.22
CA ASN A 85 4.09 19.43 5.30
C ASN A 85 5.55 18.99 5.61
N THR A 86 5.80 17.70 5.79
CA THR A 86 7.14 17.17 6.16
C THR A 86 7.71 16.24 5.11
N ASN A 87 9.04 16.01 5.17
CA ASN A 87 9.73 15.06 4.29
C ASN A 87 9.73 13.62 4.84
N THR A 88 8.88 13.30 5.81
CA THR A 88 8.82 11.98 6.41
C THR A 88 7.98 11.02 5.56
N LYS A 89 8.33 9.73 5.60
CA LYS A 89 7.53 8.63 5.02
C LYS A 89 6.89 7.83 6.14
N HIS A 90 5.60 7.55 6.01
CA HIS A 90 4.85 6.74 6.96
C HIS A 90 3.73 5.97 6.25
N ALA A 91 3.28 4.92 6.88
CA ALA A 91 2.17 4.07 6.46
C ALA A 91 2.44 3.30 5.16
N ASN A 92 1.84 3.64 4.02
CA ASN A 92 1.96 2.87 2.79
C ASN A 92 2.26 3.75 1.56
N PRO A 93 3.39 4.48 1.51
CA PRO A 93 3.73 5.32 0.37
C PRO A 93 3.90 4.53 -0.91
N PHE A 94 3.39 5.06 -2.02
CA PHE A 94 3.58 4.53 -3.37
C PHE A 94 4.90 5.03 -3.96
N MET A 95 5.85 4.13 -4.18
CA MET A 95 7.15 4.42 -4.77
C MET A 95 7.05 4.35 -6.29
N TYR A 96 6.87 5.47 -6.95
CA TYR A 96 6.66 5.53 -8.40
C TYR A 96 7.41 6.72 -9.00
N PRO A 97 7.99 6.60 -10.20
CA PRO A 97 7.98 5.47 -11.14
C PRO A 97 9.05 4.40 -10.87
N TRP A 98 9.89 4.56 -9.87
CA TRP A 98 10.82 3.52 -9.41
C TRP A 98 10.73 3.33 -7.89
N SER A 99 10.96 2.10 -7.47
CA SER A 99 11.15 1.75 -6.07
C SER A 99 12.63 1.84 -5.70
N ASN A 100 12.89 2.15 -4.42
CA ASN A 100 14.23 2.24 -3.87
C ASN A 100 15.13 3.27 -4.62
N ARG A 101 16.44 3.06 -4.78
CA ARG A 101 17.44 4.03 -5.28
C ARG A 101 17.64 3.95 -6.79
N LEU A 102 18.08 5.07 -7.38
CA LEU A 102 18.83 5.10 -8.64
C LEU A 102 20.28 5.45 -8.31
N GLU A 103 21.23 4.99 -9.12
CA GLU A 103 22.68 5.30 -8.99
C GLU A 103 23.05 6.76 -9.23
N GLY A 104 22.10 7.53 -9.76
CA GLY A 104 22.25 8.96 -10.03
C GLY A 104 20.95 9.59 -10.44
N TYR A 105 20.99 10.88 -10.78
CA TYR A 105 19.80 11.63 -11.21
C TYR A 105 19.48 11.34 -12.68
N TYR A 106 19.46 10.07 -13.05
CA TYR A 106 19.12 9.56 -14.37
C TYR A 106 18.78 8.08 -14.31
N TYR A 107 18.14 7.63 -15.38
CA TYR A 107 17.98 6.21 -15.69
C TYR A 107 17.99 6.02 -17.21
N TYR A 108 18.19 4.77 -17.65
CA TYR A 108 18.17 4.41 -19.07
C TYR A 108 16.94 3.56 -19.39
N PHE A 109 16.38 3.80 -20.59
CA PHE A 109 15.41 2.90 -21.20
C PHE A 109 15.51 2.99 -22.73
N ASN A 110 15.57 1.85 -23.44
CA ASN A 110 15.76 1.77 -24.88
C ASN A 110 16.94 2.64 -25.36
N ASP A 111 18.09 2.51 -24.73
CA ASP A 111 19.32 3.27 -25.00
C ASP A 111 19.18 4.80 -24.85
N GLN A 112 18.08 5.28 -24.31
CA GLN A 112 17.86 6.70 -24.00
C GLN A 112 18.17 6.97 -22.55
N LYS A 113 19.07 7.94 -22.29
CA LYS A 113 19.30 8.49 -20.96
C LYS A 113 18.22 9.50 -20.63
N ILE A 114 17.46 9.25 -19.57
CA ILE A 114 16.42 10.15 -19.05
C ILE A 114 16.95 10.77 -17.75
N SER A 115 17.09 12.10 -17.75
CA SER A 115 17.56 12.84 -16.57
C SER A 115 16.39 13.12 -15.62
N VAL A 116 16.65 13.00 -14.32
CA VAL A 116 15.71 13.31 -13.25
C VAL A 116 15.96 14.72 -12.75
N ASP A 117 14.99 15.62 -12.96
CA ASP A 117 15.01 16.98 -12.43
C ASP A 117 14.33 17.04 -11.07
N THR A 118 15.10 17.30 -10.03
CA THR A 118 14.63 17.38 -8.65
C THR A 118 14.35 18.80 -8.18
N THR A 119 14.30 19.77 -9.09
CA THR A 119 14.11 21.21 -8.75
C THR A 119 12.64 21.61 -8.71
N ASP A 120 11.73 20.78 -9.21
CA ASP A 120 10.30 21.07 -9.21
C ASP A 120 9.72 20.86 -7.79
N PRO A 121 9.25 21.93 -7.12
CA PRO A 121 8.74 21.84 -5.75
C PRO A 121 7.37 21.13 -5.66
N SER A 122 6.66 20.93 -6.78
CA SER A 122 5.39 20.19 -6.81
C SER A 122 5.58 18.67 -6.75
N LEU A 123 6.82 18.21 -6.97
CA LEU A 123 7.20 16.81 -6.90
C LEU A 123 7.93 16.50 -5.60
N TYR A 124 7.63 15.34 -5.04
CA TYR A 124 8.18 14.95 -3.75
C TYR A 124 9.43 14.07 -3.93
N PHE A 125 10.59 14.72 -4.17
CA PHE A 125 11.86 14.02 -4.29
C PHE A 125 12.52 13.79 -2.94
N GLN A 126 12.95 12.55 -2.72
CA GLN A 126 13.77 12.16 -1.59
C GLN A 126 15.17 11.77 -2.03
N ARG A 127 16.10 11.87 -1.10
CA ARG A 127 17.49 11.43 -1.25
C ARG A 127 17.87 10.61 -0.03
N ASP A 128 18.73 9.65 -0.26
CA ASP A 128 19.38 8.92 0.84
C ASP A 128 20.58 9.70 1.38
N ASP A 129 21.29 9.11 2.32
CA ASP A 129 22.50 9.70 2.93
C ASP A 129 23.68 9.84 1.93
N ASN A 130 23.67 9.06 0.84
CA ASN A 130 24.62 9.15 -0.26
C ASN A 130 24.22 10.19 -1.31
N ASN A 131 23.13 10.96 -1.06
CA ASN A 131 22.56 11.91 -1.99
C ASN A 131 22.06 11.29 -3.30
N LEU A 132 21.66 10.00 -3.27
CA LEU A 132 21.02 9.32 -4.40
C LEU A 132 19.52 9.51 -4.39
N PRO A 133 18.87 9.63 -5.58
CA PRO A 133 17.41 9.76 -5.66
C PRO A 133 16.74 8.48 -5.19
N LEU A 134 15.70 8.65 -4.33
CA LEU A 134 15.09 7.56 -3.58
C LEU A 134 13.56 7.55 -3.76
N HIS A 135 12.98 6.36 -4.10
CA HIS A 135 11.55 6.06 -4.13
C HIS A 135 10.70 6.86 -5.13
N GLY A 136 11.28 7.27 -6.25
CA GLY A 136 10.56 8.08 -7.22
C GLY A 136 10.19 9.46 -6.68
N TYR A 137 9.00 9.96 -7.04
CA TYR A 137 8.56 11.29 -6.63
C TYR A 137 7.05 11.36 -6.35
N MET A 138 6.34 10.20 -6.35
CA MET A 138 4.88 10.14 -6.22
C MET A 138 4.38 9.95 -4.78
N THR A 139 5.27 9.78 -3.81
CA THR A 139 4.89 9.38 -2.44
C THR A 139 3.93 10.34 -1.74
N LYS A 140 3.86 11.61 -2.17
CA LYS A 140 2.96 12.64 -1.62
C LYS A 140 2.37 13.58 -2.67
N VAL A 141 2.46 13.25 -3.95
CA VAL A 141 1.95 14.12 -5.03
C VAL A 141 0.42 14.22 -4.92
N ASP A 142 -0.05 15.47 -4.93
CA ASP A 142 -1.47 15.82 -4.98
C ASP A 142 -1.92 15.93 -6.44
N ALA A 143 -2.12 14.75 -7.07
CA ALA A 143 -2.59 14.67 -8.45
C ALA A 143 -3.52 13.46 -8.66
N TRP A 144 -3.87 12.76 -7.58
CA TRP A 144 -4.79 11.65 -7.63
C TRP A 144 -6.23 12.13 -7.60
N GLU A 145 -7.06 11.56 -8.48
CA GLU A 145 -8.48 11.84 -8.57
C GLU A 145 -9.29 10.62 -8.12
N THR A 146 -10.24 10.79 -7.20
CA THR A 146 -11.23 9.76 -6.89
C THR A 146 -12.12 9.51 -8.10
N VAL A 147 -12.09 8.30 -8.64
CA VAL A 147 -12.94 7.85 -9.75
C VAL A 147 -14.27 7.32 -9.22
N SER A 148 -14.22 6.51 -8.17
CA SER A 148 -15.41 5.92 -7.55
C SER A 148 -15.14 5.42 -6.13
N TYR A 149 -16.21 5.35 -5.35
CA TYR A 149 -16.24 4.61 -4.09
C TYR A 149 -17.60 3.93 -3.96
N GLN A 150 -17.59 2.70 -3.48
CA GLN A 150 -18.81 1.89 -3.34
C GLN A 150 -18.65 0.81 -2.29
N ALA A 151 -19.75 0.33 -1.77
CA ALA A 151 -19.78 -0.80 -0.85
C ALA A 151 -20.95 -1.72 -1.15
N THR A 152 -20.70 -3.02 -1.21
CA THR A 152 -21.71 -4.07 -1.36
C THR A 152 -21.28 -5.30 -0.58
N ASN A 153 -22.22 -6.15 -0.16
CA ASN A 153 -21.87 -7.40 0.52
C ASN A 153 -21.11 -8.37 -0.40
N GLU A 154 -21.30 -8.27 -1.71
CA GLU A 154 -20.61 -9.13 -2.69
C GLU A 154 -19.16 -8.70 -2.88
N ASN A 155 -18.88 -7.39 -2.99
CA ASN A 155 -17.59 -6.86 -3.42
C ASN A 155 -16.78 -6.21 -2.30
N GLY A 156 -17.36 -6.07 -1.09
CA GLY A 156 -16.75 -5.33 0.01
C GLY A 156 -16.86 -3.82 -0.16
N ALA A 157 -16.05 -3.07 0.58
CA ALA A 157 -15.90 -1.63 0.44
C ALA A 157 -14.73 -1.30 -0.49
N ILE A 158 -14.93 -0.47 -1.50
CA ILE A 158 -13.98 -0.18 -2.58
C ILE A 158 -13.82 1.32 -2.73
N HIS A 159 -12.58 1.78 -2.88
CA HIS A 159 -12.21 3.10 -3.37
C HIS A 159 -11.29 2.94 -4.58
N THR A 160 -11.54 3.72 -5.63
CA THR A 160 -10.71 3.75 -6.84
C THR A 160 -10.28 5.18 -7.10
N ALA A 161 -8.97 5.39 -7.23
CA ALA A 161 -8.38 6.65 -7.67
C ALA A 161 -7.50 6.42 -8.89
N LYS A 162 -7.32 7.45 -9.72
CA LYS A 162 -6.45 7.43 -10.89
C LYS A 162 -5.60 8.69 -10.97
N ILE A 163 -4.56 8.62 -11.77
CA ILE A 163 -3.78 9.75 -12.23
C ILE A 163 -3.41 9.53 -13.70
N ASP A 164 -3.68 10.52 -14.55
CA ASP A 164 -3.22 10.54 -15.95
C ASP A 164 -1.96 11.40 -16.04
N PHE A 165 -0.82 10.74 -16.27
CA PHE A 165 0.47 11.43 -16.35
C PHE A 165 0.54 12.43 -17.48
N SER A 166 -0.19 12.21 -18.59
CA SER A 166 -0.20 13.12 -19.74
C SER A 166 -0.80 14.50 -19.42
N GLU A 167 -1.63 14.59 -18.37
CA GLU A 167 -2.22 15.84 -17.90
C GLU A 167 -1.30 16.65 -16.96
N HIS A 168 -0.15 16.05 -16.53
CA HIS A 168 0.78 16.62 -15.57
C HIS A 168 2.18 16.82 -16.18
N PRO A 169 2.50 17.98 -16.79
CA PRO A 169 3.80 18.22 -17.42
C PRO A 169 5.02 18.02 -16.49
N SER A 170 4.88 18.32 -15.22
CA SER A 170 5.94 18.11 -14.22
C SER A 170 6.28 16.62 -14.02
N LEU A 171 5.26 15.75 -14.00
CA LEU A 171 5.45 14.31 -13.91
C LEU A 171 6.09 13.79 -15.20
N MET A 172 5.56 14.19 -16.37
CA MET A 172 6.05 13.78 -17.68
C MET A 172 7.49 14.20 -17.94
N LYS A 173 7.99 15.28 -17.32
CA LYS A 173 9.38 15.73 -17.47
C LYS A 173 10.37 14.69 -16.98
N ASN A 174 10.05 14.00 -15.89
CA ASN A 174 10.92 13.03 -15.24
C ASN A 174 10.64 11.58 -15.67
N TYR A 175 9.45 11.33 -16.22
CA TYR A 175 9.05 10.02 -16.73
C TYR A 175 8.23 10.20 -18.00
N PRO A 176 8.90 10.37 -19.16
CA PRO A 176 8.29 10.86 -20.40
C PRO A 176 7.51 9.79 -21.18
N PHE A 177 6.66 9.07 -20.48
CA PHE A 177 5.80 8.04 -21.03
C PHE A 177 4.34 8.39 -20.69
N PRO A 178 3.48 8.73 -21.69
CA PRO A 178 2.05 8.93 -21.45
C PRO A 178 1.41 7.64 -20.94
N HIS A 179 0.79 7.68 -19.76
CA HIS A 179 0.15 6.53 -19.14
C HIS A 179 -0.83 6.95 -18.04
N VAL A 180 -1.73 6.04 -17.72
CA VAL A 180 -2.67 6.18 -16.60
C VAL A 180 -2.33 5.16 -15.53
N VAL A 181 -2.22 5.61 -14.29
CA VAL A 181 -2.14 4.74 -13.12
C VAL A 181 -3.49 4.74 -12.41
N THR A 182 -4.08 3.58 -12.25
CA THR A 182 -5.30 3.39 -11.44
C THR A 182 -4.95 2.56 -10.22
N MET A 183 -5.34 3.04 -9.03
CA MET A 183 -5.16 2.32 -7.77
C MET A 183 -6.52 2.06 -7.13
N LYS A 184 -6.77 0.79 -6.78
CA LYS A 184 -7.99 0.35 -6.15
C LYS A 184 -7.68 -0.25 -4.79
N HIS A 185 -8.28 0.32 -3.73
CA HIS A 185 -8.27 -0.24 -2.39
C HIS A 185 -9.58 -0.98 -2.16
N ILE A 186 -9.50 -2.23 -1.73
CA ILE A 186 -10.66 -3.10 -1.46
C ILE A 186 -10.53 -3.64 -0.05
N LEU A 187 -11.53 -3.36 0.80
CA LEU A 187 -11.66 -3.97 2.13
C LEU A 187 -12.79 -4.97 2.11
N LYS A 188 -12.46 -6.24 2.27
CA LYS A 188 -13.41 -7.35 2.26
C LYS A 188 -12.94 -8.50 3.13
N ASP A 189 -13.85 -9.10 3.89
CA ASP A 189 -13.64 -10.34 4.67
C ASP A 189 -12.34 -10.30 5.51
N GLY A 190 -12.12 -9.20 6.24
CA GLY A 190 -10.93 -9.04 7.08
C GLY A 190 -9.61 -8.80 6.34
N THR A 191 -9.69 -8.55 5.02
CA THR A 191 -8.51 -8.36 4.17
C THR A 191 -8.59 -7.03 3.43
N VAL A 192 -7.52 -6.25 3.42
CA VAL A 192 -7.35 -5.13 2.50
C VAL A 192 -6.49 -5.55 1.32
N SER A 193 -6.96 -5.28 0.10
CA SER A 193 -6.22 -5.48 -1.15
C SER A 193 -5.92 -4.13 -1.78
N VAL A 194 -4.70 -3.95 -2.28
CA VAL A 194 -4.28 -2.80 -3.09
C VAL A 194 -3.94 -3.32 -4.47
N GLN A 195 -4.75 -2.94 -5.45
CA GLN A 195 -4.58 -3.29 -6.87
C GLN A 195 -4.10 -2.05 -7.62
N VAL A 196 -3.07 -2.20 -8.42
CA VAL A 196 -2.54 -1.15 -9.28
C VAL A 196 -2.60 -1.61 -10.72
N THR A 197 -3.14 -0.76 -11.60
CA THR A 197 -3.12 -0.94 -13.05
C THR A 197 -2.38 0.23 -13.66
N VAL A 198 -1.36 -0.05 -14.47
CA VAL A 198 -0.62 0.94 -15.26
C VAL A 198 -0.93 0.70 -16.73
N GLU A 199 -1.67 1.61 -17.36
CA GLU A 199 -2.04 1.56 -18.77
C GLU A 199 -1.13 2.47 -19.58
N ASN A 200 -0.40 1.93 -20.54
CA ASN A 200 0.40 2.72 -21.48
C ASN A 200 -0.49 3.35 -22.55
N THR A 201 -0.79 4.64 -22.42
CA THR A 201 -1.58 5.42 -23.37
C THR A 201 -0.72 6.10 -24.46
N GLY A 202 0.61 5.91 -24.40
CA GLY A 202 1.56 6.48 -25.35
C GLY A 202 1.75 5.63 -26.62
N GLU A 203 2.65 6.08 -27.46
CA GLU A 203 3.00 5.41 -28.74
C GLU A 203 4.26 4.54 -28.63
N LYS A 204 4.92 4.53 -27.48
CA LYS A 204 6.18 3.79 -27.25
C LYS A 204 6.03 2.88 -26.05
N ALA A 205 6.77 1.78 -26.04
CA ALA A 205 6.91 0.94 -24.87
C ALA A 205 7.44 1.75 -23.67
N MET A 206 6.97 1.42 -22.47
CA MET A 206 7.40 2.06 -21.21
C MET A 206 7.84 1.02 -20.19
N PRO A 207 8.87 1.31 -19.37
CA PRO A 207 9.27 0.41 -18.30
C PRO A 207 8.39 0.61 -17.07
N VAL A 208 8.27 -0.40 -16.20
CA VAL A 208 7.50 -0.32 -14.94
C VAL A 208 8.32 -0.89 -13.79
N ALA A 209 8.59 -0.07 -12.75
CA ALA A 209 9.49 -0.46 -11.66
C ALA A 209 9.02 0.04 -10.28
N TYR A 210 7.73 0.17 -10.06
CA TYR A 210 7.18 0.71 -8.81
C TYR A 210 7.16 -0.31 -7.67
N GLY A 211 6.85 0.21 -6.49
CA GLY A 211 6.62 -0.57 -5.29
C GLY A 211 5.87 0.22 -4.20
N PHE A 212 5.77 -0.37 -3.03
CA PHE A 212 5.19 0.25 -1.85
C PHE A 212 6.15 0.16 -0.66
N HIS A 213 6.28 1.24 0.10
CA HIS A 213 7.12 1.27 1.29
C HIS A 213 6.25 1.16 2.56
N THR A 214 5.68 -0.03 2.78
CA THR A 214 4.71 -0.21 3.85
C THR A 214 5.38 -0.32 5.22
N TYR A 215 5.09 0.65 6.11
CA TYR A 215 5.53 0.68 7.51
C TYR A 215 4.50 -0.04 8.38
N TYR A 216 4.78 -1.26 8.78
CA TYR A 216 3.93 -1.99 9.71
C TYR A 216 4.28 -1.63 11.15
N LYS A 217 3.28 -1.19 11.91
CA LYS A 217 3.47 -0.89 13.33
C LYS A 217 3.66 -2.17 14.11
N ILE A 218 4.70 -2.19 14.94
CA ILE A 218 4.95 -3.25 15.94
C ILE A 218 4.95 -2.62 17.34
N PRO A 219 4.67 -3.42 18.40
CA PRO A 219 5.02 -3.03 19.77
C PRO A 219 6.51 -2.71 19.87
N PRO A 220 6.94 -1.87 20.84
CA PRO A 220 8.36 -1.62 21.07
C PRO A 220 9.15 -2.93 21.20
N MET A 221 10.31 -3.01 20.56
CA MET A 221 11.10 -4.23 20.42
C MET A 221 11.62 -4.79 21.78
N ASP A 222 11.76 -3.93 22.78
CA ASP A 222 12.15 -4.27 24.15
C ASP A 222 11.01 -4.82 25.01
N SER A 223 9.75 -4.63 24.57
CA SER A 223 8.57 -4.97 25.35
C SER A 223 7.93 -6.29 24.93
N TYR A 224 8.06 -6.67 23.66
CA TYR A 224 7.43 -7.86 23.08
C TYR A 224 8.26 -8.47 21.97
N ASP A 225 8.22 -9.79 21.86
CA ASP A 225 8.77 -10.50 20.72
C ASP A 225 7.82 -10.36 19.53
N ASN A 226 8.35 -9.85 18.42
CA ASN A 226 7.70 -9.79 17.12
C ASN A 226 8.52 -10.63 16.16
N TYR A 227 7.86 -11.41 15.31
CA TYR A 227 8.54 -12.28 14.36
C TYR A 227 8.10 -11.98 12.94
N LEU A 228 9.03 -12.10 12.00
CA LEU A 228 8.76 -11.93 10.58
C LEU A 228 9.17 -13.21 9.82
N THR A 229 8.23 -13.77 9.07
CA THR A 229 8.52 -14.75 8.04
C THR A 229 8.94 -14.02 6.78
N ILE A 230 10.15 -14.28 6.28
CA ILE A 230 10.68 -13.76 5.02
C ILE A 230 10.65 -14.91 4.00
N ALA A 231 9.66 -14.87 3.11
CA ALA A 231 9.42 -15.93 2.11
C ALA A 231 10.28 -15.73 0.86
N ALA A 232 11.59 -15.81 1.01
CA ALA A 232 12.56 -15.66 -0.06
C ALA A 232 13.72 -16.65 0.08
N GLU A 233 14.37 -16.99 -1.02
CA GLU A 233 15.56 -17.84 -1.02
C GLU A 233 16.84 -17.03 -0.96
N LYS A 234 16.86 -15.86 -1.60
CA LYS A 234 18.08 -15.03 -1.79
C LYS A 234 17.84 -13.56 -1.49
N PHE A 235 18.93 -12.86 -1.26
CA PHE A 235 18.98 -11.39 -1.24
C PHE A 235 20.08 -10.88 -2.18
N MET A 236 19.95 -9.62 -2.60
CA MET A 236 20.93 -8.93 -3.43
C MET A 236 22.04 -8.37 -2.57
N GLU A 237 23.29 -8.62 -2.96
CA GLU A 237 24.45 -7.94 -2.36
C GLU A 237 24.47 -6.48 -2.80
N LEU A 238 24.71 -5.59 -1.84
CA LEU A 238 24.76 -4.15 -2.05
C LEU A 238 26.17 -3.63 -1.80
N ASP A 239 26.56 -2.62 -2.59
CA ASP A 239 27.81 -1.88 -2.38
C ASP A 239 27.69 -0.84 -1.24
N ASP A 240 28.74 -0.05 -1.03
CA ASP A 240 28.81 1.00 0.00
C ASP A 240 27.80 2.14 -0.23
N GLN A 241 27.20 2.25 -1.42
CA GLN A 241 26.14 3.19 -1.76
C GLN A 241 24.74 2.57 -1.66
N SER A 242 24.65 1.34 -1.18
CA SER A 242 23.42 0.55 -1.13
C SER A 242 22.80 0.28 -2.51
N LEU A 243 23.66 0.14 -3.52
CA LEU A 243 23.29 -0.25 -4.88
C LEU A 243 23.63 -1.74 -5.11
N PRO A 244 22.81 -2.49 -5.87
CA PRO A 244 23.09 -3.90 -6.15
C PRO A 244 24.38 -4.09 -6.95
N THR A 245 25.19 -5.04 -6.49
CA THR A 245 26.43 -5.45 -7.19
C THR A 245 26.19 -6.41 -8.35
N GLY A 246 24.96 -6.94 -8.48
CA GLY A 246 24.61 -8.02 -9.39
C GLY A 246 24.77 -9.42 -8.79
N GLU A 247 25.35 -9.54 -7.60
CA GLU A 247 25.53 -10.81 -6.91
C GLU A 247 24.30 -11.15 -6.04
N LEU A 248 23.95 -12.45 -5.98
CA LEU A 248 22.88 -12.98 -5.13
C LEU A 248 23.45 -13.93 -4.09
N THR A 249 23.09 -13.71 -2.83
CA THR A 249 23.50 -14.54 -1.70
C THR A 249 22.31 -15.27 -1.10
N ASP A 250 22.51 -16.52 -0.64
CA ASP A 250 21.49 -17.30 0.03
C ASP A 250 21.08 -16.63 1.35
N ILE A 251 19.77 -16.56 1.61
CA ILE A 251 19.22 -15.89 2.80
C ILE A 251 19.75 -16.50 4.12
N SER A 252 20.15 -17.78 4.11
CA SER A 252 20.74 -18.46 5.27
C SER A 252 22.09 -17.86 5.71
N ASN A 253 22.78 -17.12 4.84
CA ASN A 253 23.98 -16.38 5.19
C ASN A 253 23.67 -15.08 5.96
N LEU A 254 22.47 -14.56 5.80
CA LEU A 254 21.99 -13.37 6.51
C LEU A 254 21.28 -13.72 7.82
N LEU A 255 20.36 -14.70 7.78
CA LEU A 255 19.47 -15.09 8.86
C LEU A 255 19.55 -16.60 9.08
N SER A 256 19.74 -17.03 10.35
CA SER A 256 19.73 -18.45 10.72
C SER A 256 18.36 -19.10 10.59
N ASP A 257 17.29 -18.34 10.78
CA ASP A 257 15.90 -18.76 10.60
C ASP A 257 15.08 -17.65 9.94
N PRO A 258 15.08 -17.56 8.59
CA PRO A 258 14.32 -16.55 7.88
C PRO A 258 12.81 -16.77 7.95
N ARG A 259 12.34 -17.96 8.33
CA ARG A 259 10.91 -18.26 8.51
C ARG A 259 10.37 -17.84 9.87
N HIS A 260 11.27 -17.57 10.82
CA HIS A 260 10.91 -17.11 12.17
C HIS A 260 11.94 -16.10 12.68
N TYR A 261 12.22 -15.06 11.87
CA TYR A 261 13.17 -14.01 12.24
C TYR A 261 12.59 -13.15 13.36
N ARG A 262 13.25 -13.12 14.52
CA ARG A 262 12.89 -12.22 15.62
C ARG A 262 13.36 -10.82 15.30
N ILE A 263 12.40 -9.91 15.12
CA ILE A 263 12.65 -8.49 14.80
C ILE A 263 13.43 -7.84 15.94
N GLY A 264 14.43 -7.01 15.61
CA GLY A 264 15.29 -6.34 16.58
C GLY A 264 16.55 -7.11 16.99
N THR A 265 16.77 -8.33 16.45
CA THR A 265 18.02 -9.08 16.72
C THR A 265 19.15 -8.73 15.76
N LYS A 266 18.84 -8.23 14.59
CA LYS A 266 19.78 -7.79 13.56
C LYS A 266 19.15 -6.66 12.78
N THR A 267 19.93 -5.64 12.39
CA THR A 267 19.45 -4.66 11.40
C THR A 267 19.36 -5.32 10.04
N ILE A 268 18.19 -5.19 9.41
CA ILE A 268 17.95 -5.62 8.04
C ILE A 268 17.60 -4.39 7.21
N ASP A 269 18.28 -4.24 6.08
CA ASP A 269 17.96 -3.31 4.98
C ASP A 269 18.44 -3.99 3.70
N HIS A 270 17.68 -5.02 3.27
CA HIS A 270 18.09 -5.89 2.17
C HIS A 270 16.96 -6.08 1.18
N VAL A 271 17.33 -6.17 -0.09
CA VAL A 271 16.43 -6.52 -1.20
C VAL A 271 16.42 -8.03 -1.36
N PHE A 272 15.31 -8.65 -1.02
CA PHE A 272 15.07 -10.08 -1.18
C PHE A 272 14.50 -10.38 -2.57
N THR A 273 14.85 -11.53 -3.12
CA THR A 273 14.41 -12.03 -4.43
C THR A 273 14.29 -13.56 -4.40
N GLN A 274 13.85 -14.15 -5.51
CA GLN A 274 13.44 -15.55 -5.56
C GLN A 274 12.40 -15.83 -4.46
N LEU A 275 11.34 -15.03 -4.49
CA LEU A 275 10.27 -15.11 -3.52
C LEU A 275 9.54 -16.43 -3.67
N GLU A 276 9.26 -17.09 -2.55
CA GLU A 276 8.54 -18.37 -2.53
C GLU A 276 7.03 -18.14 -2.65
N SER A 277 6.45 -18.64 -3.72
CA SER A 277 5.02 -18.55 -3.95
C SER A 277 4.28 -19.79 -3.41
N ASN A 278 3.11 -19.56 -2.82
CA ASN A 278 2.19 -20.62 -2.43
C ASN A 278 1.40 -21.17 -3.63
N GLU A 279 0.55 -22.16 -3.40
CA GLU A 279 -0.29 -22.80 -4.43
C GLU A 279 -1.28 -21.84 -5.14
N ASN A 280 -1.55 -20.66 -4.55
CA ASN A 280 -2.42 -19.65 -5.13
C ASN A 280 -1.62 -18.54 -5.87
N GLY A 281 -0.32 -18.71 -6.08
CA GLY A 281 0.54 -17.78 -6.80
C GLY A 281 0.94 -16.53 -6.00
N TYR A 282 0.78 -16.52 -4.66
CA TYR A 282 1.19 -15.42 -3.80
C TYR A 282 2.44 -15.78 -3.00
N SER A 283 3.39 -14.86 -2.94
CA SER A 283 4.43 -14.88 -1.92
C SER A 283 3.88 -14.27 -0.65
N VAL A 284 4.07 -14.95 0.51
CA VAL A 284 3.45 -14.54 1.77
C VAL A 284 4.51 -14.26 2.83
N PHE A 285 4.60 -13.00 3.23
CA PHE A 285 5.37 -12.57 4.41
C PHE A 285 4.42 -12.42 5.59
N SER A 286 4.77 -13.01 6.72
CA SER A 286 3.90 -13.01 7.91
C SER A 286 4.56 -12.26 9.06
N LEU A 287 3.90 -11.21 9.54
CA LEU A 287 4.32 -10.43 10.69
C LEU A 287 3.51 -10.90 11.91
N GLU A 288 4.12 -11.71 12.75
CA GLU A 288 3.54 -12.20 13.99
C GLU A 288 3.74 -11.17 15.10
N LYS A 289 2.62 -10.78 15.73
CA LYS A 289 2.55 -9.88 16.86
C LYS A 289 1.85 -10.58 18.03
N PRO A 290 1.92 -10.08 19.28
CA PRO A 290 1.40 -10.79 20.44
C PRO A 290 -0.08 -11.24 20.35
N ASN A 291 -0.91 -10.52 19.61
CA ASN A 291 -2.36 -10.76 19.59
C ASN A 291 -2.92 -11.15 18.22
N HIS A 292 -2.14 -11.05 17.15
CA HIS A 292 -2.59 -11.33 15.78
C HIS A 292 -1.41 -11.39 14.83
N THR A 293 -1.63 -11.96 13.66
CA THR A 293 -0.67 -12.02 12.56
C THR A 293 -1.18 -11.19 11.39
N LEU A 294 -0.29 -10.39 10.78
CA LEU A 294 -0.55 -9.77 9.49
C LEU A 294 0.13 -10.60 8.40
N ASN A 295 -0.65 -11.14 7.47
CA ASN A 295 -0.14 -11.85 6.31
C ASN A 295 -0.14 -10.91 5.11
N ILE A 296 1.06 -10.63 4.59
CA ILE A 296 1.31 -9.76 3.44
C ILE A 296 1.46 -10.67 2.22
N HIS A 297 0.45 -10.69 1.37
CA HIS A 297 0.42 -11.50 0.16
C HIS A 297 0.80 -10.61 -1.03
N MET A 298 1.79 -11.00 -1.80
CA MET A 298 2.25 -10.33 -3.01
C MET A 298 2.07 -11.26 -4.20
N ASP A 299 1.40 -10.80 -5.26
CA ASP A 299 1.27 -11.59 -6.48
C ASP A 299 2.61 -11.67 -7.25
N GLU A 300 2.65 -12.45 -8.32
CA GLU A 300 3.85 -12.72 -9.10
C GLU A 300 4.48 -11.49 -9.78
N SER A 301 3.74 -10.37 -9.84
CA SER A 301 4.27 -9.11 -10.37
C SER A 301 5.33 -8.50 -9.45
N TYR A 302 5.25 -8.77 -8.14
CA TYR A 302 6.24 -8.34 -7.16
C TYR A 302 7.32 -9.41 -6.98
N GLN A 303 8.40 -9.27 -7.74
CA GLN A 303 9.51 -10.24 -7.72
C GLN A 303 10.57 -9.94 -6.68
N TYR A 304 10.47 -8.76 -6.05
CA TYR A 304 11.40 -8.28 -5.03
C TYR A 304 10.64 -7.76 -3.82
N THR A 305 11.31 -7.82 -2.69
CA THR A 305 10.79 -7.24 -1.45
C THR A 305 11.95 -6.69 -0.64
N THR A 306 11.96 -5.39 -0.37
CA THR A 306 12.85 -4.88 0.67
C THR A 306 12.24 -5.16 2.04
N VAL A 307 13.04 -5.66 2.96
CA VAL A 307 12.73 -5.64 4.39
C VAL A 307 13.64 -4.63 5.04
N TYR A 308 13.04 -3.62 5.67
CA TYR A 308 13.77 -2.63 6.47
C TYR A 308 13.35 -2.75 7.94
N SER A 309 14.29 -3.15 8.78
CA SER A 309 14.10 -3.39 10.21
C SER A 309 15.32 -2.84 10.97
N PRO A 310 15.34 -1.53 11.27
CA PRO A 310 16.43 -0.92 12.03
C PRO A 310 16.39 -1.34 13.50
N ILE A 311 17.58 -1.44 14.14
CA ILE A 311 17.73 -1.65 15.58
C ILE A 311 18.11 -0.30 16.21
N GLU A 312 17.14 0.56 16.39
CA GLU A 312 17.31 1.83 17.08
C GLU A 312 16.36 1.89 18.29
N GLU A 313 16.80 2.56 19.36
CA GLU A 313 15.97 2.74 20.54
C GLU A 313 14.66 3.44 20.18
N GLY A 314 13.53 2.87 20.60
CA GLY A 314 12.20 3.42 20.31
C GLY A 314 11.61 3.01 18.95
N THR A 315 12.32 2.25 18.12
CA THR A 315 11.74 1.73 16.86
C THR A 315 10.49 0.89 17.14
N SER A 316 9.40 1.24 16.47
CA SER A 316 8.09 0.62 16.61
C SER A 316 7.46 0.25 15.26
N PHE A 317 8.29 -0.06 14.28
CA PHE A 317 7.87 -0.49 12.95
C PHE A 317 8.87 -1.46 12.31
N VAL A 318 8.39 -2.17 11.32
CA VAL A 318 9.16 -2.91 10.32
C VAL A 318 8.54 -2.63 8.96
N CYS A 319 9.37 -2.51 7.91
CA CYS A 319 8.87 -2.37 6.55
C CYS A 319 8.98 -3.70 5.81
N VAL A 320 7.94 -4.02 5.06
CA VAL A 320 7.92 -5.05 4.02
C VAL A 320 7.44 -4.37 2.76
N GLU A 321 8.30 -4.30 1.77
CA GLU A 321 8.17 -3.41 0.62
C GLU A 321 8.04 -4.21 -0.68
N PRO A 322 6.81 -4.50 -1.14
CA PRO A 322 6.61 -5.12 -2.45
C PRO A 322 7.19 -4.26 -3.57
N MET A 323 8.03 -4.83 -4.44
CA MET A 323 8.65 -4.12 -5.56
C MET A 323 8.61 -4.97 -6.83
N MET A 324 8.33 -4.35 -7.99
CA MET A 324 8.31 -5.01 -9.30
C MET A 324 9.71 -5.17 -9.90
N ALA A 325 10.61 -4.25 -9.57
CA ALA A 325 12.00 -4.26 -10.01
C ALA A 325 12.94 -4.04 -8.81
N PRO A 326 14.19 -4.46 -8.88
CA PRO A 326 15.15 -4.23 -7.81
C PRO A 326 15.55 -2.75 -7.71
N THR A 327 16.29 -2.40 -6.66
CA THR A 327 17.01 -1.13 -6.55
C THR A 327 17.80 -0.88 -7.83
N ASN A 328 17.74 0.33 -8.40
CA ASN A 328 18.41 0.71 -9.65
C ASN A 328 17.98 -0.12 -10.89
N GLY A 329 16.79 -0.72 -10.85
CA GLY A 329 16.35 -1.73 -11.82
C GLY A 329 16.41 -1.27 -13.28
N PHE A 330 16.11 0.01 -13.57
CA PHE A 330 16.20 0.56 -14.94
C PHE A 330 17.65 0.51 -15.49
N ASN A 331 18.61 0.92 -14.67
CA ASN A 331 20.02 0.99 -15.10
C ASN A 331 20.62 -0.43 -15.15
N LEU A 332 20.33 -1.27 -14.18
CA LEU A 332 20.78 -2.68 -14.19
C LEU A 332 20.26 -3.45 -15.42
N TYR A 333 19.02 -3.18 -15.84
CA TYR A 333 18.46 -3.76 -17.06
C TYR A 333 19.18 -3.24 -18.30
N HIS A 334 19.45 -1.93 -18.39
CA HIS A 334 20.18 -1.33 -19.49
C HIS A 334 21.62 -1.88 -19.61
N GLU A 335 22.30 -2.08 -18.50
CA GLU A 335 23.65 -2.62 -18.42
C GLU A 335 23.74 -4.13 -18.71
N GLY A 336 22.57 -4.81 -18.75
CA GLY A 336 22.49 -6.26 -18.90
C GLY A 336 22.97 -7.04 -17.67
N THR A 337 23.12 -6.36 -16.53
CA THR A 337 23.41 -6.98 -15.23
C THR A 337 22.18 -7.69 -14.68
N TRP A 338 20.99 -7.22 -15.07
CA TRP A 338 19.70 -7.79 -14.71
C TRP A 338 18.82 -7.92 -15.96
N ASP A 339 18.16 -9.07 -16.13
CA ASP A 339 17.46 -9.42 -17.36
C ASP A 339 15.93 -9.22 -17.29
N HIS A 340 15.42 -8.84 -16.11
CA HIS A 340 13.98 -8.69 -15.90
C HIS A 340 13.60 -7.25 -15.50
N LEU A 341 12.92 -6.58 -16.41
CA LEU A 341 12.24 -5.31 -16.18
C LEU A 341 10.86 -5.38 -16.84
N PRO A 342 9.74 -5.23 -16.13
CA PRO A 342 8.44 -5.16 -16.76
C PRO A 342 8.36 -4.01 -17.76
N VAL A 343 7.88 -4.30 -18.97
CA VAL A 343 7.73 -3.34 -20.06
C VAL A 343 6.32 -3.44 -20.61
N VAL A 344 5.60 -2.31 -20.65
CA VAL A 344 4.22 -2.22 -21.13
C VAL A 344 4.22 -1.63 -22.53
N GLN A 345 3.70 -2.39 -23.52
CA GLN A 345 3.60 -1.93 -24.89
C GLN A 345 2.47 -0.90 -25.06
N PRO A 346 2.46 -0.09 -26.13
CA PRO A 346 1.35 0.84 -26.41
C PRO A 346 -0.01 0.17 -26.37
N GLY A 347 -0.93 0.70 -25.56
CA GLY A 347 -2.28 0.18 -25.37
C GLY A 347 -2.40 -1.07 -24.48
N GLU A 348 -1.29 -1.55 -23.92
CA GLU A 348 -1.30 -2.65 -22.94
C GLU A 348 -1.35 -2.13 -21.50
N THR A 349 -1.62 -3.04 -20.58
CA THR A 349 -1.67 -2.77 -19.13
C THR A 349 -0.75 -3.71 -18.36
N GLN A 350 -0.15 -3.20 -17.29
CA GLN A 350 0.47 -3.98 -16.22
C GLN A 350 -0.42 -3.92 -14.98
N GLU A 351 -0.74 -5.07 -14.42
CA GLU A 351 -1.51 -5.17 -13.19
C GLU A 351 -0.66 -5.79 -12.07
N SER A 352 -0.93 -5.39 -10.84
CA SER A 352 -0.36 -6.01 -9.65
C SER A 352 -1.31 -5.92 -8.46
N THR A 353 -1.18 -6.86 -7.54
CA THR A 353 -1.97 -6.86 -6.30
C THR A 353 -1.12 -7.29 -5.11
N PHE A 354 -1.13 -6.49 -4.05
CA PHE A 354 -0.76 -7.02 -2.75
C PHE A 354 -1.93 -6.92 -1.77
N LYS A 355 -1.93 -7.80 -0.75
CA LYS A 355 -3.00 -7.87 0.24
C LYS A 355 -2.43 -7.94 1.64
N ILE A 356 -3.15 -7.40 2.61
CA ILE A 356 -2.86 -7.53 4.03
C ILE A 356 -4.08 -8.19 4.67
N ALA A 357 -3.93 -9.45 5.05
CA ALA A 357 -4.94 -10.21 5.77
C ALA A 357 -4.61 -10.26 7.26
N VAL A 358 -5.61 -10.08 8.11
CA VAL A 358 -5.48 -10.11 9.58
C VAL A 358 -6.00 -11.44 10.10
N GLN A 359 -5.18 -12.17 10.89
CA GLN A 359 -5.52 -13.45 11.51
C GLN A 359 -5.26 -13.46 13.00
#